data_715fe2b845a47b5d41ee2e58cf336e73
#
_entry.id   715fe2b845a47b5d41ee2e58cf336e73
#
_cell.length_a   1.000
_cell.length_b   1.000
_cell.length_c   1.000
_cell.angle_alpha   90.00
_cell.angle_beta   90.00
_cell.angle_gamma   90.00
#
_symmetry.space_group_name_H-M   'P 1'
#
loop_
_entity.id
_entity.type
_entity.pdbx_description
1 polymer ?
#
loop_
_entity_poly.entity_id
_entity_poly.type
_entity_poly.pdbx_seq_one_letter_code
_entity_poly.pdbx_strand_id
1 'polypeptide(L)'
;SRSTEEEAATRSSRDLDAENGTADSITIQLNADGTPESEGGSGHWKCDDATSFNLLLYDGTFTLQPSSEPGAVSALQTELDIGKDAEFNGGTVGGYTYNNGTISGGIFQGTVENRTSYTGEESIPGVICGGTFQREVHNWGTISDGTFQGEVHNSGTISDGTFQEEVYNNDGTISGGTFQREAYNWGTISDGIFQQPVDNHKTISGGTFQKPVNNYKTISGGTFKEGVEVNASSGTEATIEGGAFEGIITLMNRDASITIKDGLFDGEVVAGPCDSLVSITGGLFTNAVAVSSITPNKLSITGGYFVSKPTLPEGSDTTFATVSDQSYRAFKVPVNGDWSENGYETLYVPHGMSERQANPITVKTDTALIDCLADDVSIMGTDKVQLNDDGSYTIEVYQPESIVLVTAEPAPPTPDEPGELDPAFSSGAAALGIVLGTAGLGYATYAYGTSLYLHYVLPDSFIPSTRQELATVLWTTAGKPDPVSTALYTDIPADSIELQKAARWCAEQGLLSDHGATFGPDTKVTNARIIRAWNSLKKVPVTIK
;
A
#
# COMPACT_ATOMS: atom_id res chain seq x y z
N SER A 1 17.40 18.08 -35.95
CA SER A 1 17.05 17.62 -34.62
C SER A 1 16.39 18.74 -33.79
N ARG A 2 15.34 19.33 -34.27
CA ARG A 2 14.48 20.31 -33.55
C ARG A 2 13.05 20.32 -34.11
N SER A 3 12.68 19.26 -34.85
CA SER A 3 11.40 19.17 -35.55
C SER A 3 10.48 18.07 -34.98
N THR A 4 10.94 17.24 -34.04
CA THR A 4 10.15 16.13 -33.47
C THR A 4 9.46 16.48 -32.15
N GLU A 5 9.92 17.53 -31.45
CA GLU A 5 9.25 17.99 -30.21
C GLU A 5 8.10 18.99 -30.50
N GLU A 6 8.13 19.68 -31.62
CA GLU A 6 7.05 20.59 -32.02
C GLU A 6 5.84 19.86 -32.64
N GLU A 7 6.02 18.66 -33.22
CA GLU A 7 4.90 17.87 -33.75
C GLU A 7 4.09 17.15 -32.64
N ALA A 8 4.73 16.81 -31.52
CA ALA A 8 4.02 16.23 -30.37
C ALA A 8 3.20 17.28 -29.61
N ALA A 9 3.67 18.54 -29.57
CA ALA A 9 2.97 19.62 -28.89
C ALA A 9 1.79 20.18 -29.70
N THR A 10 1.75 19.98 -31.02
CA THR A 10 0.66 20.48 -31.89
C THR A 10 -0.52 19.51 -32.02
N ARG A 11 -0.43 18.28 -31.49
CA ARG A 11 -1.56 17.34 -31.44
C ARG A 11 -2.52 17.59 -30.26
N SER A 12 -2.15 18.40 -29.27
CA SER A 12 -2.95 18.62 -28.06
C SER A 12 -3.87 19.85 -28.08
N SER A 13 -3.95 20.60 -29.17
CA SER A 13 -4.81 21.77 -29.24
C SER A 13 -5.53 21.87 -30.58
N ARG A 14 -6.55 21.08 -30.78
CA ARG A 14 -7.64 21.46 -31.67
C ARG A 14 -8.86 21.69 -30.81
N ASP A 15 -9.29 22.96 -30.78
CA ASP A 15 -10.57 23.39 -30.26
C ASP A 15 -11.68 22.50 -30.83
N LEU A 16 -12.27 21.71 -29.98
CA LEU A 16 -13.55 21.09 -30.24
C LEU A 16 -14.60 21.99 -29.64
N ASP A 17 -15.47 22.52 -30.48
CA ASP A 17 -16.68 23.22 -30.03
C ASP A 17 -17.49 22.23 -29.19
N ALA A 18 -17.43 22.40 -27.87
CA ALA A 18 -18.17 21.60 -26.91
C ALA A 18 -19.67 21.90 -27.07
N GLU A 19 -20.40 21.02 -27.70
CA GLU A 19 -21.84 20.92 -27.42
C GLU A 19 -21.99 20.27 -26.03
N ASN A 20 -22.48 21.06 -25.09
CA ASN A 20 -22.73 20.70 -23.71
C ASN A 20 -23.64 19.46 -23.56
N GLY A 21 -23.06 18.32 -23.26
CA GLY A 21 -23.74 17.12 -22.83
C GLY A 21 -22.71 16.09 -22.39
N THR A 22 -22.69 15.73 -21.10
CA THR A 22 -21.97 14.55 -20.63
C THR A 22 -22.53 13.33 -21.34
N ALA A 23 -21.71 12.65 -22.15
CA ALA A 23 -22.14 11.42 -22.82
C ALA A 23 -22.22 10.30 -21.77
N ASP A 24 -23.43 9.83 -21.47
CA ASP A 24 -23.68 8.86 -20.40
C ASP A 24 -23.01 7.50 -20.66
N SER A 25 -22.99 7.01 -21.88
CA SER A 25 -22.27 5.80 -22.30
C SER A 25 -22.29 5.67 -23.81
N ILE A 26 -21.14 5.39 -24.41
CA ILE A 26 -20.97 5.28 -25.86
C ILE A 26 -20.49 3.89 -26.20
N THR A 27 -21.25 3.18 -27.05
CA THR A 27 -20.82 1.92 -27.62
C THR A 27 -20.27 2.14 -29.02
N ILE A 28 -19.01 1.76 -29.25
CA ILE A 28 -18.38 1.81 -30.56
C ILE A 28 -18.40 0.42 -31.17
N GLN A 29 -19.07 0.30 -32.30
CA GLN A 29 -19.16 -0.95 -33.06
C GLN A 29 -17.87 -1.15 -33.86
N LEU A 30 -17.34 -2.39 -33.85
CA LEU A 30 -16.24 -2.79 -34.69
C LEU A 30 -16.72 -3.46 -36.00
N ASN A 31 -15.99 -3.23 -37.07
CA ASN A 31 -16.10 -3.97 -38.32
C ASN A 31 -15.60 -5.42 -38.16
N ALA A 32 -15.85 -6.27 -39.16
CA ALA A 32 -15.43 -7.67 -39.15
C ALA A 32 -13.92 -7.86 -39.07
N ASP A 33 -13.13 -6.89 -39.52
CA ASP A 33 -11.66 -6.88 -39.45
C ASP A 33 -11.09 -6.31 -38.14
N GLY A 34 -11.97 -5.88 -37.21
CA GLY A 34 -11.58 -5.30 -35.94
C GLY A 34 -11.21 -3.81 -36.00
N THR A 35 -11.52 -3.13 -37.11
CA THR A 35 -11.43 -1.66 -37.18
C THR A 35 -12.72 -1.02 -36.65
N PRO A 36 -12.68 0.20 -36.10
CA PRO A 36 -13.91 0.92 -35.73
C PRO A 36 -14.75 1.25 -36.96
N GLU A 37 -16.07 1.29 -36.84
CA GLU A 37 -16.92 1.82 -37.89
C GLU A 37 -16.58 3.28 -38.19
N SER A 38 -16.20 3.59 -39.43
CA SER A 38 -15.56 4.82 -39.84
C SER A 38 -16.47 6.06 -39.91
N GLU A 39 -17.78 5.91 -39.78
CA GLU A 39 -18.75 7.01 -40.01
C GLU A 39 -19.27 7.65 -38.72
N GLY A 40 -18.72 7.35 -37.58
CA GLY A 40 -19.24 7.78 -36.30
C GLY A 40 -18.29 8.64 -35.49
N GLY A 41 -17.94 9.81 -35.98
CA GLY A 41 -17.36 10.81 -35.08
C GLY A 41 -18.50 11.63 -34.45
N SER A 42 -18.89 11.32 -33.23
CA SER A 42 -19.50 12.35 -32.37
C SER A 42 -18.38 13.24 -31.86
N GLY A 43 -18.63 14.45 -31.34
CA GLY A 43 -17.57 15.27 -30.74
C GLY A 43 -16.81 14.60 -29.59
N HIS A 44 -17.21 13.39 -29.16
CA HIS A 44 -16.65 12.62 -28.04
C HIS A 44 -15.56 11.62 -28.43
N TRP A 45 -15.50 11.19 -29.68
CA TRP A 45 -14.47 10.27 -30.20
C TRP A 45 -14.23 10.45 -31.69
N LYS A 46 -13.10 9.97 -32.17
CA LYS A 46 -12.73 10.03 -33.59
C LYS A 46 -11.93 8.80 -33.99
N CYS A 47 -12.17 8.32 -35.20
CA CYS A 47 -11.25 7.42 -35.90
C CYS A 47 -10.31 8.27 -36.78
N ASP A 48 -8.99 8.15 -36.58
CA ASP A 48 -8.02 8.83 -37.44
C ASP A 48 -7.79 8.01 -38.71
N ASP A 49 -8.42 8.47 -39.80
CA ASP A 49 -8.46 7.75 -41.08
C ASP A 49 -7.23 7.95 -41.98
N ALA A 50 -6.26 8.77 -41.53
CA ALA A 50 -5.18 9.20 -42.42
C ALA A 50 -4.18 8.07 -42.78
N THR A 51 -3.91 7.09 -41.88
CA THR A 51 -2.97 5.99 -42.16
C THR A 51 -3.17 4.70 -41.38
N SER A 52 -3.92 4.68 -40.28
CA SER A 52 -3.92 3.52 -39.35
C SER A 52 -5.23 3.26 -38.60
N PHE A 53 -6.28 4.00 -38.82
CA PHE A 53 -7.58 3.85 -38.15
C PHE A 53 -7.51 3.87 -36.61
N ASN A 54 -6.57 4.65 -36.05
CA ASN A 54 -6.43 4.77 -34.61
C ASN A 54 -7.70 5.37 -34.00
N LEU A 55 -8.14 4.78 -32.89
CA LEU A 55 -9.33 5.22 -32.17
C LEU A 55 -8.94 6.20 -31.08
N LEU A 56 -9.42 7.43 -31.17
CA LEU A 56 -9.20 8.49 -30.19
C LEU A 56 -10.48 8.77 -29.44
N LEU A 57 -10.43 8.65 -28.10
CA LEU A 57 -11.54 8.95 -27.20
C LEU A 57 -11.24 10.28 -26.49
N TYR A 58 -12.18 11.21 -26.50
CA TYR A 58 -11.99 12.55 -25.95
C TYR A 58 -12.65 12.74 -24.59
N ASP A 59 -13.94 12.41 -24.50
CA ASP A 59 -14.72 12.52 -23.27
C ASP A 59 -15.90 11.53 -23.27
N GLY A 60 -16.34 11.08 -22.09
CA GLY A 60 -17.41 10.11 -21.91
C GLY A 60 -16.92 8.70 -21.61
N THR A 61 -17.85 7.78 -21.41
CA THR A 61 -17.57 6.37 -21.05
C THR A 61 -17.78 5.47 -22.28
N PHE A 62 -16.77 4.70 -22.63
CA PHE A 62 -16.73 3.94 -23.89
C PHE A 62 -16.64 2.44 -23.70
N THR A 63 -17.40 1.72 -24.53
CA THR A 63 -17.34 0.25 -24.66
C THR A 63 -17.19 -0.13 -26.12
N LEU A 64 -16.29 -1.07 -26.42
CA LEU A 64 -16.19 -1.66 -27.76
C LEU A 64 -17.10 -2.88 -27.90
N GLN A 65 -17.83 -2.96 -28.98
CA GLN A 65 -18.64 -4.10 -29.34
C GLN A 65 -18.11 -4.74 -30.63
N PRO A 66 -17.71 -6.02 -30.60
CA PRO A 66 -17.24 -6.70 -31.80
C PRO A 66 -18.36 -6.90 -32.81
N SER A 67 -18.01 -7.04 -34.11
CA SER A 67 -18.93 -7.42 -35.16
C SER A 67 -19.59 -8.77 -34.89
N SER A 68 -20.85 -8.90 -35.21
CA SER A 68 -21.61 -10.16 -35.14
C SER A 68 -21.42 -11.07 -36.36
N GLU A 69 -20.64 -10.67 -37.34
CA GLU A 69 -20.38 -11.45 -38.55
C GLU A 69 -19.61 -12.74 -38.24
N PRO A 70 -19.95 -13.87 -38.86
CA PRO A 70 -19.22 -15.11 -38.69
C PRO A 70 -17.75 -14.96 -39.10
N GLY A 71 -16.83 -15.24 -38.16
CA GLY A 71 -15.39 -15.14 -38.40
C GLY A 71 -14.78 -13.73 -38.20
N ALA A 72 -15.60 -12.79 -37.71
CA ALA A 72 -15.13 -11.46 -37.37
C ALA A 72 -14.07 -11.47 -36.25
N VAL A 73 -13.14 -10.53 -36.30
CA VAL A 73 -12.18 -10.29 -35.23
C VAL A 73 -12.89 -9.64 -34.05
N SER A 74 -12.69 -10.18 -32.84
CA SER A 74 -13.39 -9.73 -31.63
C SER A 74 -12.69 -8.57 -30.89
N ALA A 75 -11.54 -8.11 -31.38
CA ALA A 75 -10.74 -7.07 -30.75
C ALA A 75 -10.47 -5.91 -31.69
N LEU A 76 -10.39 -4.69 -31.15
CA LEU A 76 -9.82 -3.53 -31.86
C LEU A 76 -8.39 -3.84 -32.28
N GLN A 77 -8.12 -3.82 -33.57
CA GLN A 77 -6.80 -4.18 -34.12
C GLN A 77 -5.87 -2.97 -34.27
N THR A 78 -6.41 -1.78 -34.12
CA THR A 78 -5.68 -0.52 -34.25
C THR A 78 -5.30 0.04 -32.88
N GLU A 79 -4.56 1.12 -32.85
CA GLU A 79 -4.17 1.83 -31.64
C GLU A 79 -5.38 2.50 -30.98
N LEU A 80 -5.40 2.48 -29.64
CA LEU A 80 -6.41 3.16 -28.81
C LEU A 80 -5.73 4.29 -28.03
N ASP A 81 -6.26 5.52 -28.17
CA ASP A 81 -5.83 6.67 -27.39
C ASP A 81 -7.00 7.16 -26.52
N ILE A 82 -6.85 7.08 -25.21
CA ILE A 82 -7.85 7.47 -24.22
C ILE A 82 -7.46 8.84 -23.65
N GLY A 83 -8.22 9.86 -24.00
CA GLY A 83 -8.05 11.24 -23.55
C GLY A 83 -8.34 11.41 -22.05
N LYS A 84 -7.86 12.50 -21.48
CA LYS A 84 -7.92 12.79 -20.03
C LYS A 84 -9.33 12.78 -19.42
N ASP A 85 -10.35 13.10 -20.22
CA ASP A 85 -11.75 13.18 -19.80
C ASP A 85 -12.56 11.95 -20.24
N ALA A 86 -11.89 10.94 -20.84
CA ALA A 86 -12.50 9.72 -21.33
C ALA A 86 -12.31 8.55 -20.36
N GLU A 87 -13.30 7.68 -20.29
CA GLU A 87 -13.25 6.40 -19.59
C GLU A 87 -13.48 5.24 -20.57
N PHE A 88 -12.59 4.28 -20.57
CA PHE A 88 -12.77 3.00 -21.28
C PHE A 88 -13.14 1.91 -20.29
N ASN A 89 -14.36 1.35 -20.44
CA ASN A 89 -14.90 0.39 -19.48
C ASN A 89 -15.13 -1.02 -20.02
N GLY A 90 -14.92 -1.28 -21.33
CA GLY A 90 -15.17 -2.62 -21.83
C GLY A 90 -14.83 -2.87 -23.29
N GLY A 91 -14.75 -4.15 -23.63
CA GLY A 91 -14.34 -4.63 -24.95
C GLY A 91 -12.90 -5.15 -24.97
N THR A 92 -12.45 -5.59 -26.13
CA THR A 92 -11.11 -6.14 -26.33
C THR A 92 -10.27 -5.25 -27.24
N VAL A 93 -9.07 -4.91 -26.82
CA VAL A 93 -8.10 -4.10 -27.56
C VAL A 93 -6.88 -4.96 -27.88
N GLY A 94 -6.65 -5.24 -29.16
CA GLY A 94 -5.49 -6.00 -29.65
C GLY A 94 -4.28 -5.09 -29.96
N GLY A 95 -4.57 -3.83 -30.29
CA GLY A 95 -3.57 -2.82 -30.60
C GLY A 95 -2.89 -2.21 -29.37
N TYR A 96 -1.98 -1.28 -29.62
CA TYR A 96 -1.33 -0.49 -28.59
C TYR A 96 -2.32 0.50 -27.93
N THR A 97 -2.20 0.73 -26.62
CA THR A 97 -3.09 1.64 -25.91
C THR A 97 -2.32 2.73 -25.19
N TYR A 98 -2.71 3.98 -25.39
CA TYR A 98 -2.26 5.13 -24.62
C TYR A 98 -3.41 5.61 -23.72
N ASN A 99 -3.20 5.56 -22.41
CA ASN A 99 -4.20 6.02 -21.45
C ASN A 99 -3.74 7.31 -20.78
N ASN A 100 -4.46 8.40 -21.07
CA ASN A 100 -4.36 9.66 -20.35
C ASN A 100 -5.61 9.95 -19.51
N GLY A 101 -6.63 9.08 -19.60
CA GLY A 101 -7.91 9.14 -18.89
C GLY A 101 -8.08 7.98 -17.91
N THR A 102 -9.18 7.26 -18.01
CA THR A 102 -9.50 6.15 -17.11
C THR A 102 -9.73 4.86 -17.87
N ILE A 103 -9.09 3.78 -17.43
CA ILE A 103 -9.44 2.41 -17.81
C ILE A 103 -10.10 1.77 -16.58
N SER A 104 -11.41 1.49 -16.68
CA SER A 104 -12.18 0.81 -15.62
C SER A 104 -12.53 -0.64 -15.96
N GLY A 105 -12.29 -1.08 -17.21
CA GLY A 105 -12.55 -2.44 -17.65
C GLY A 105 -11.95 -2.76 -19.01
N GLY A 106 -12.28 -3.94 -19.54
CA GLY A 106 -11.81 -4.40 -20.84
C GLY A 106 -10.65 -5.38 -20.81
N ILE A 107 -10.30 -5.92 -21.98
CA ILE A 107 -9.19 -6.86 -22.18
C ILE A 107 -8.18 -6.23 -23.14
N PHE A 108 -6.95 -6.04 -22.68
CA PHE A 108 -5.87 -5.46 -23.45
C PHE A 108 -4.87 -6.56 -23.84
N GLN A 109 -4.78 -6.84 -25.13
CA GLN A 109 -3.88 -7.85 -25.72
C GLN A 109 -2.59 -7.21 -26.26
N GLY A 110 -2.58 -5.89 -26.43
CA GLY A 110 -1.42 -5.09 -26.78
C GLY A 110 -0.79 -4.44 -25.53
N THR A 111 0.34 -3.77 -25.74
CA THR A 111 1.02 -2.98 -24.70
C THR A 111 0.17 -1.77 -24.32
N VAL A 112 0.16 -1.44 -23.02
CA VAL A 112 -0.56 -0.27 -22.49
C VAL A 112 0.44 0.69 -21.84
N GLU A 113 0.37 1.96 -22.23
CA GLU A 113 1.04 3.06 -21.54
C GLU A 113 0.02 3.89 -20.76
N ASN A 114 0.08 3.80 -19.44
CA ASN A 114 -0.71 4.63 -18.53
C ASN A 114 0.07 5.91 -18.21
N ARG A 115 -0.30 6.99 -18.86
CA ARG A 115 0.47 8.24 -18.92
C ARG A 115 -0.05 9.28 -17.92
N THR A 116 0.73 10.31 -17.69
CA THR A 116 0.32 11.53 -16.99
C THR A 116 0.21 12.68 -17.98
N SER A 117 -0.93 13.32 -18.03
CA SER A 117 -1.17 14.53 -18.83
C SER A 117 -0.78 15.78 -18.03
N TYR A 118 -0.36 16.83 -18.72
CA TYR A 118 -0.02 18.10 -18.11
C TYR A 118 -0.90 19.21 -18.71
N THR A 119 -1.62 19.93 -17.86
CA THR A 119 -2.41 21.10 -18.22
C THR A 119 -1.86 22.32 -17.48
N GLY A 120 -0.90 23.02 -18.11
CA GLY A 120 -0.17 24.09 -17.43
C GLY A 120 0.75 23.54 -16.34
N GLU A 121 0.52 23.91 -15.09
CA GLU A 121 1.29 23.42 -13.92
C GLU A 121 0.66 22.17 -13.26
N GLU A 122 -0.55 21.77 -13.68
CA GLU A 122 -1.26 20.64 -13.12
C GLU A 122 -0.91 19.34 -13.87
N SER A 123 -0.56 18.30 -13.11
CA SER A 123 -0.37 16.95 -13.63
C SER A 123 -1.60 16.10 -13.35
N ILE A 124 -2.19 15.54 -14.40
CA ILE A 124 -3.36 14.66 -14.32
C ILE A 124 -2.91 13.25 -14.69
N PRO A 125 -2.78 12.34 -13.71
CA PRO A 125 -2.39 10.98 -13.99
C PRO A 125 -3.50 10.21 -14.69
N GLY A 126 -3.18 9.44 -15.72
CA GLY A 126 -4.06 8.40 -16.23
C GLY A 126 -4.32 7.35 -15.15
N VAL A 127 -5.51 6.79 -15.12
CA VAL A 127 -5.95 5.86 -14.08
C VAL A 127 -6.30 4.52 -14.71
N ILE A 128 -5.79 3.45 -14.12
CA ILE A 128 -6.25 2.08 -14.35
C ILE A 128 -6.90 1.61 -13.05
N CYS A 129 -8.21 1.41 -13.08
CA CYS A 129 -8.98 0.93 -11.93
C CYS A 129 -9.73 -0.38 -12.21
N GLY A 130 -9.40 -1.06 -13.31
CA GLY A 130 -9.95 -2.35 -13.69
C GLY A 130 -9.38 -2.84 -15.02
N GLY A 131 -9.85 -3.99 -15.49
CA GLY A 131 -9.43 -4.58 -16.76
C GLY A 131 -8.42 -5.71 -16.62
N THR A 132 -8.17 -6.39 -17.76
CA THR A 132 -7.19 -7.49 -17.88
C THR A 132 -6.15 -7.13 -18.93
N PHE A 133 -4.89 -7.13 -18.53
CA PHE A 133 -3.75 -6.72 -19.34
C PHE A 133 -2.89 -7.94 -19.65
N GLN A 134 -2.89 -8.40 -20.91
CA GLN A 134 -2.21 -9.63 -21.32
C GLN A 134 -0.77 -9.40 -21.76
N ARG A 135 -0.35 -8.15 -21.91
CA ARG A 135 0.98 -7.73 -22.30
C ARG A 135 1.53 -6.70 -21.33
N GLU A 136 2.71 -6.23 -21.61
CA GLU A 136 3.44 -5.25 -20.84
C GLU A 136 2.63 -3.96 -20.60
N VAL A 137 2.72 -3.45 -19.37
CA VAL A 137 2.12 -2.16 -18.98
C VAL A 137 3.20 -1.23 -18.45
N HIS A 138 3.31 -0.05 -19.05
CA HIS A 138 4.14 1.03 -18.55
C HIS A 138 3.26 2.03 -17.78
N ASN A 139 3.51 2.20 -16.50
CA ASN A 139 2.71 3.06 -15.63
C ASN A 139 3.48 4.31 -15.19
N TRP A 140 3.05 5.48 -15.67
CA TRP A 140 3.43 6.81 -15.15
C TRP A 140 2.27 7.49 -14.42
N GLY A 141 1.08 6.89 -14.44
CA GLY A 141 -0.12 7.34 -13.77
C GLY A 141 -0.39 6.54 -12.49
N THR A 142 -1.64 6.16 -12.31
CA THR A 142 -2.11 5.38 -11.15
C THR A 142 -2.74 4.06 -11.59
N ILE A 143 -2.31 2.98 -10.98
CA ILE A 143 -2.98 1.69 -11.02
C ILE A 143 -3.64 1.48 -9.66
N SER A 144 -4.96 1.38 -9.64
CA SER A 144 -5.73 1.17 -8.40
C SER A 144 -6.48 -0.16 -8.36
N ASP A 145 -6.57 -0.88 -9.48
CA ASP A 145 -7.05 -2.26 -9.58
C ASP A 145 -6.77 -2.79 -11.01
N GLY A 146 -6.98 -4.08 -11.24
CA GLY A 146 -6.81 -4.75 -12.52
C GLY A 146 -6.07 -6.07 -12.40
N THR A 147 -6.09 -6.86 -13.47
CA THR A 147 -5.34 -8.12 -13.57
C THR A 147 -4.26 -7.98 -14.64
N PHE A 148 -3.00 -8.05 -14.23
CA PHE A 148 -1.84 -7.87 -15.09
C PHE A 148 -1.20 -9.23 -15.34
N GLN A 149 -1.32 -9.72 -16.57
CA GLN A 149 -0.77 -11.00 -17.03
C GLN A 149 0.55 -10.84 -17.78
N GLY A 150 0.99 -9.62 -18.04
CA GLY A 150 2.28 -9.24 -18.56
C GLY A 150 3.09 -8.44 -17.54
N GLU A 151 4.36 -8.18 -17.86
CA GLU A 151 5.27 -7.38 -17.04
C GLU A 151 4.71 -5.96 -16.80
N VAL A 152 4.98 -5.39 -15.62
CA VAL A 152 4.60 -4.01 -15.30
C VAL A 152 5.81 -3.19 -14.93
N HIS A 153 6.03 -2.11 -15.67
CA HIS A 153 7.05 -1.09 -15.38
C HIS A 153 6.40 0.11 -14.72
N ASN A 154 6.64 0.29 -13.42
CA ASN A 154 6.00 1.33 -12.61
C ASN A 154 6.95 2.48 -12.32
N SER A 155 6.61 3.66 -12.85
CA SER A 155 7.20 4.96 -12.46
C SER A 155 6.17 5.89 -11.83
N GLY A 156 4.92 5.44 -11.70
CA GLY A 156 3.81 6.13 -11.05
C GLY A 156 3.43 5.48 -9.72
N THR A 157 2.14 5.29 -9.51
CA THR A 157 1.61 4.68 -8.29
C THR A 157 0.85 3.39 -8.59
N ILE A 158 1.15 2.34 -7.85
CA ILE A 158 0.35 1.12 -7.76
C ILE A 158 -0.25 1.09 -6.36
N SER A 159 -1.56 1.15 -6.27
CA SER A 159 -2.26 1.11 -4.99
C SER A 159 -3.08 -0.16 -4.77
N ASP A 160 -3.39 -0.93 -5.83
CA ASP A 160 -3.97 -2.27 -5.77
C ASP A 160 -3.85 -2.97 -7.15
N GLY A 161 -4.32 -4.21 -7.26
CA GLY A 161 -4.32 -5.03 -8.46
C GLY A 161 -3.68 -6.39 -8.25
N THR A 162 -3.82 -7.27 -9.25
CA THR A 162 -3.19 -8.61 -9.25
C THR A 162 -2.16 -8.68 -10.37
N PHE A 163 -0.90 -8.88 -10.01
CA PHE A 163 0.26 -8.93 -10.92
C PHE A 163 0.73 -10.37 -11.02
N GLN A 164 0.59 -10.97 -12.22
CA GLN A 164 0.88 -12.38 -12.47
C GLN A 164 2.28 -12.60 -13.06
N GLU A 165 2.95 -11.55 -13.51
CA GLU A 165 4.32 -11.55 -14.02
C GLU A 165 5.16 -10.50 -13.27
N GLU A 166 6.43 -10.31 -13.65
CA GLU A 166 7.40 -9.46 -12.97
C GLU A 166 6.94 -8.00 -12.90
N VAL A 167 7.25 -7.35 -11.78
CA VAL A 167 7.01 -5.92 -11.60
C VAL A 167 8.32 -5.19 -11.35
N TYR A 168 8.60 -4.19 -12.18
CA TYR A 168 9.76 -3.31 -12.10
C TYR A 168 9.30 -1.94 -11.56
N ASN A 169 9.51 -1.68 -10.28
CA ASN A 169 9.17 -0.40 -9.66
C ASN A 169 10.29 0.61 -9.86
N ASN A 170 10.27 1.30 -11.00
CA ASN A 170 11.29 2.25 -11.44
C ASN A 170 11.00 3.65 -10.88
N ASP A 171 11.47 3.98 -9.67
CA ASP A 171 11.19 5.22 -8.93
C ASP A 171 9.72 5.45 -8.52
N GLY A 172 8.80 4.54 -8.85
CA GLY A 172 7.39 4.60 -8.49
C GLY A 172 7.12 4.23 -7.03
N THR A 173 5.84 4.27 -6.67
CA THR A 173 5.35 3.85 -5.35
C THR A 173 4.40 2.67 -5.49
N ILE A 174 4.63 1.62 -4.72
CA ILE A 174 3.71 0.51 -4.51
C ILE A 174 3.13 0.65 -3.11
N SER A 175 1.82 0.84 -3.01
CA SER A 175 1.09 0.99 -1.75
C SER A 175 -0.01 -0.05 -1.55
N GLY A 176 -0.04 -1.10 -2.37
CA GLY A 176 -0.96 -2.21 -2.28
C GLY A 176 -0.83 -3.15 -3.48
N GLY A 177 -1.70 -4.15 -3.54
CA GLY A 177 -1.74 -5.15 -4.61
C GLY A 177 -1.15 -6.51 -4.23
N THR A 178 -1.36 -7.50 -5.11
CA THR A 178 -0.85 -8.86 -4.94
C THR A 178 0.10 -9.21 -6.09
N PHE A 179 1.35 -9.51 -5.75
CA PHE A 179 2.43 -9.79 -6.68
C PHE A 179 2.76 -11.28 -6.66
N GLN A 180 2.49 -11.98 -7.77
CA GLN A 180 2.62 -13.44 -7.87
C GLN A 180 3.96 -13.88 -8.45
N ARG A 181 4.78 -12.94 -8.94
CA ARG A 181 6.14 -13.13 -9.45
C ARG A 181 7.11 -12.18 -8.77
N GLU A 182 8.38 -12.25 -9.16
CA GLU A 182 9.45 -11.42 -8.63
C GLU A 182 9.14 -9.93 -8.80
N ALA A 183 9.53 -9.14 -7.80
CA ALA A 183 9.45 -7.69 -7.88
C ALA A 183 10.81 -7.05 -7.68
N TYR A 184 11.13 -6.10 -8.53
CA TYR A 184 12.38 -5.34 -8.50
C TYR A 184 12.08 -3.90 -8.10
N ASN A 185 12.56 -3.47 -6.92
CA ASN A 185 12.22 -2.18 -6.35
C ASN A 185 13.37 -1.17 -6.39
N TRP A 186 13.30 -0.21 -7.30
CA TRP A 186 14.11 1.02 -7.30
C TRP A 186 13.31 2.25 -6.83
N GLY A 187 12.08 2.04 -6.36
CA GLY A 187 11.17 3.04 -5.82
C GLY A 187 10.87 2.81 -4.34
N THR A 188 9.62 2.98 -3.98
CA THR A 188 9.13 2.76 -2.61
C THR A 188 8.06 1.67 -2.62
N ILE A 189 8.20 0.70 -1.73
CA ILE A 189 7.13 -0.24 -1.37
C ILE A 189 6.65 0.16 0.02
N SER A 190 5.40 0.57 0.14
CA SER A 190 4.77 0.93 1.41
C SER A 190 3.71 -0.06 1.88
N ASP A 191 3.18 -0.90 0.97
CA ASP A 191 2.28 -2.01 1.28
C ASP A 191 2.19 -2.97 0.08
N GLY A 192 1.49 -4.10 0.22
CA GLY A 192 1.27 -5.12 -0.79
C GLY A 192 1.61 -6.52 -0.29
N ILE A 193 1.19 -7.53 -1.06
CA ILE A 193 1.47 -8.95 -0.78
C ILE A 193 2.39 -9.49 -1.87
N PHE A 194 3.62 -9.81 -1.50
CA PHE A 194 4.64 -10.34 -2.40
C PHE A 194 4.80 -11.85 -2.18
N GLN A 195 4.40 -12.64 -3.18
CA GLN A 195 4.38 -14.11 -3.10
C GLN A 195 5.66 -14.75 -3.63
N GLN A 196 6.54 -13.96 -4.25
CA GLN A 196 7.84 -14.38 -4.78
C GLN A 196 8.94 -13.41 -4.31
N PRO A 197 10.23 -13.73 -4.53
CA PRO A 197 11.33 -12.90 -4.07
C PRO A 197 11.24 -11.44 -4.50
N VAL A 198 11.78 -10.56 -3.66
CA VAL A 198 11.86 -9.12 -3.94
C VAL A 198 13.31 -8.66 -3.85
N ASP A 199 13.77 -7.96 -4.88
CA ASP A 199 15.06 -7.26 -4.88
C ASP A 199 14.84 -5.77 -4.55
N ASN A 200 15.23 -5.35 -3.34
CA ASN A 200 15.06 -3.97 -2.88
C ASN A 200 16.32 -3.13 -3.04
N HIS A 201 16.30 -2.22 -4.00
CA HIS A 201 17.39 -1.26 -4.27
C HIS A 201 17.12 0.15 -3.73
N LYS A 202 15.96 0.40 -3.08
CA LYS A 202 15.65 1.70 -2.49
C LYS A 202 14.93 1.56 -1.15
N THR A 203 13.61 1.58 -1.08
CA THR A 203 12.92 1.60 0.21
C THR A 203 11.76 0.61 0.27
N ILE A 204 11.74 -0.17 1.34
CA ILE A 204 10.58 -0.91 1.80
C ILE A 204 10.17 -0.31 3.14
N SER A 205 8.94 0.24 3.22
CA SER A 205 8.38 0.79 4.45
C SER A 205 7.17 0.01 4.96
N GLY A 206 6.70 -1.00 4.21
CA GLY A 206 5.58 -1.86 4.58
C GLY A 206 5.41 -3.02 3.61
N GLY A 207 4.32 -3.76 3.75
CA GLY A 207 3.99 -4.92 2.94
C GLY A 207 4.29 -6.26 3.60
N THR A 208 3.79 -7.33 2.99
CA THR A 208 3.99 -8.71 3.45
C THR A 208 4.77 -9.50 2.39
N PHE A 209 5.93 -10.00 2.77
CA PHE A 209 6.85 -10.74 1.91
C PHE A 209 6.83 -12.21 2.30
N GLN A 210 6.28 -13.05 1.41
CA GLN A 210 6.13 -14.49 1.66
C GLN A 210 7.36 -15.29 1.26
N LYS A 211 8.27 -14.69 0.46
CA LYS A 211 9.51 -15.28 -0.06
C LYS A 211 10.70 -14.37 0.28
N PRO A 212 11.94 -14.86 0.13
CA PRO A 212 13.12 -14.11 0.51
C PRO A 212 13.19 -12.72 -0.13
N VAL A 213 13.74 -11.76 0.61
CA VAL A 213 14.00 -10.41 0.14
C VAL A 213 15.51 -10.16 0.13
N ASN A 214 16.03 -9.71 -1.01
CA ASN A 214 17.39 -9.19 -1.13
C ASN A 214 17.36 -7.69 -0.90
N ASN A 215 17.87 -7.24 0.24
CA ASN A 215 17.87 -5.83 0.59
C ASN A 215 19.23 -5.19 0.34
N TYR A 216 19.27 -4.27 -0.62
CA TYR A 216 20.47 -3.50 -0.97
C TYR A 216 20.46 -2.08 -0.39
N LYS A 217 19.32 -1.62 0.20
CA LYS A 217 19.21 -0.24 0.70
C LYS A 217 18.43 -0.17 2.02
N THR A 218 17.20 0.26 2.04
CA THR A 218 16.48 0.54 3.28
C THR A 218 15.25 -0.32 3.45
N ILE A 219 15.13 -0.94 4.62
CA ILE A 219 13.90 -1.50 5.15
C ILE A 219 13.54 -0.71 6.41
N SER A 220 12.41 0.01 6.39
CA SER A 220 11.90 0.71 7.56
C SER A 220 10.62 0.09 8.12
N GLY A 221 10.09 -0.95 7.46
CA GLY A 221 8.88 -1.67 7.87
C GLY A 221 8.63 -2.89 7.01
N GLY A 222 7.53 -3.57 7.24
CA GLY A 222 7.11 -4.78 6.53
C GLY A 222 7.17 -6.04 7.38
N THR A 223 6.49 -7.09 6.91
CA THR A 223 6.52 -8.42 7.52
C THR A 223 7.19 -9.41 6.57
N PHE A 224 8.28 -10.00 7.01
CA PHE A 224 9.12 -10.90 6.23
C PHE A 224 8.99 -12.33 6.77
N LYS A 225 8.24 -13.17 6.03
CA LYS A 225 7.92 -14.55 6.43
C LYS A 225 9.06 -15.53 6.23
N GLU A 226 9.85 -15.33 5.19
CA GLU A 226 11.07 -16.10 4.92
C GLU A 226 12.30 -15.19 5.10
N GLY A 227 13.46 -15.62 4.64
CA GLY A 227 14.73 -14.94 4.89
C GLY A 227 14.84 -13.55 4.26
N VAL A 228 15.65 -12.70 4.89
CA VAL A 228 16.12 -11.45 4.31
C VAL A 228 17.64 -11.49 4.19
N GLU A 229 18.15 -11.31 2.97
CA GLU A 229 19.56 -11.09 2.73
C GLU A 229 19.83 -9.59 2.69
N VAL A 230 20.56 -9.10 3.68
CA VAL A 230 20.99 -7.69 3.72
C VAL A 230 22.34 -7.60 3.04
N ASN A 231 22.35 -7.10 1.81
CA ASN A 231 23.47 -7.17 0.89
C ASN A 231 23.97 -5.77 0.55
N ALA A 232 24.77 -5.18 1.47
CA ALA A 232 25.36 -3.88 1.20
C ALA A 232 26.50 -4.01 0.19
N SER A 233 26.39 -3.34 -0.93
CA SER A 233 27.39 -3.36 -1.99
C SER A 233 27.75 -1.97 -2.51
N SER A 234 29.02 -1.81 -2.85
CA SER A 234 29.58 -0.71 -3.65
C SER A 234 28.99 0.69 -3.42
N GLY A 235 29.33 1.30 -2.28
CA GLY A 235 29.02 2.72 -2.01
C GLY A 235 27.62 3.02 -1.48
N THR A 236 26.81 1.99 -1.19
CA THR A 236 25.48 2.14 -0.61
C THR A 236 25.38 1.45 0.73
N GLU A 237 25.01 2.19 1.78
CA GLU A 237 24.68 1.60 3.08
C GLU A 237 23.34 0.85 2.98
N ALA A 238 23.30 -0.38 3.51
CA ALA A 238 22.04 -1.11 3.70
C ALA A 238 21.57 -0.95 5.15
N THR A 239 20.32 -0.54 5.33
CA THR A 239 19.80 -0.19 6.66
C THR A 239 18.51 -0.93 6.92
N ILE A 240 18.36 -1.46 8.13
CA ILE A 240 17.10 -1.92 8.71
C ILE A 240 16.73 -0.93 9.82
N GLU A 241 15.64 -0.20 9.63
CA GLU A 241 15.13 0.78 10.58
C GLU A 241 13.87 0.31 11.30
N GLY A 242 13.31 -0.84 10.89
CA GLY A 242 12.12 -1.46 11.47
C GLY A 242 11.67 -2.66 10.66
N GLY A 243 10.55 -3.26 11.05
CA GLY A 243 9.95 -4.43 10.41
C GLY A 243 9.88 -5.64 11.33
N ALA A 244 9.13 -6.65 10.90
CA ALA A 244 9.00 -7.93 11.58
C ALA A 244 9.60 -9.06 10.71
N PHE A 245 10.61 -9.71 11.21
CA PHE A 245 11.41 -10.71 10.50
C PHE A 245 11.21 -12.08 11.14
N GLU A 246 10.43 -12.93 10.49
CA GLU A 246 10.17 -14.31 10.97
C GLU A 246 11.21 -15.30 10.45
N GLY A 247 11.81 -15.02 9.29
CA GLY A 247 12.83 -15.87 8.67
C GLY A 247 14.25 -15.43 9.02
N ILE A 248 15.25 -16.18 8.53
CA ILE A 248 16.66 -15.94 8.77
C ILE A 248 17.10 -14.63 8.10
N ILE A 249 17.81 -13.79 8.84
CA ILE A 249 18.44 -12.59 8.34
C ILE A 249 19.92 -12.85 8.12
N THR A 250 20.35 -12.78 6.86
CA THR A 250 21.75 -12.97 6.48
C THR A 250 22.39 -11.61 6.19
N LEU A 251 23.41 -11.24 6.99
CA LEU A 251 24.15 -9.99 6.79
C LEU A 251 25.32 -10.25 5.85
N MET A 252 25.38 -9.53 4.71
CA MET A 252 26.47 -9.62 3.75
C MET A 252 26.87 -8.23 3.28
N ASN A 253 28.14 -7.90 3.39
CA ASN A 253 28.66 -6.66 2.83
C ASN A 253 30.06 -6.86 2.22
N ARG A 254 30.41 -6.04 1.24
CA ARG A 254 31.76 -6.00 0.66
C ARG A 254 32.39 -4.63 0.85
N ASP A 255 31.79 -3.57 0.34
CA ASP A 255 32.38 -2.24 0.28
C ASP A 255 31.50 -1.17 0.98
N ALA A 256 30.43 -1.56 1.64
CA ALA A 256 29.49 -0.66 2.29
C ALA A 256 29.04 -1.19 3.65
N SER A 257 28.57 -0.31 4.52
CA SER A 257 28.10 -0.68 5.86
C SER A 257 26.71 -1.27 5.86
N ILE A 258 26.45 -2.09 6.88
CA ILE A 258 25.10 -2.51 7.26
C ILE A 258 24.79 -1.91 8.61
N THR A 259 23.60 -1.29 8.75
CA THR A 259 23.13 -0.76 10.02
C THR A 259 21.74 -1.31 10.36
N ILE A 260 21.62 -1.93 11.53
CA ILE A 260 20.34 -2.32 12.12
C ILE A 260 20.03 -1.34 13.24
N LYS A 261 18.97 -0.55 13.07
CA LYS A 261 18.54 0.46 14.02
C LYS A 261 17.39 -0.03 14.89
N ASP A 262 16.48 -0.81 14.31
CA ASP A 262 15.30 -1.35 15.00
C ASP A 262 14.68 -2.51 14.22
N GLY A 263 13.69 -3.18 14.79
CA GLY A 263 12.92 -4.27 14.23
C GLY A 263 12.65 -5.38 15.24
N LEU A 264 11.71 -6.25 14.91
CA LEU A 264 11.44 -7.50 15.63
C LEU A 264 12.05 -8.65 14.83
N PHE A 265 13.06 -9.31 15.39
CA PHE A 265 13.80 -10.40 14.75
C PHE A 265 13.46 -11.73 15.42
N ASP A 266 12.42 -12.39 14.93
CA ASP A 266 12.04 -13.74 15.37
C ASP A 266 12.87 -14.82 14.66
N GLY A 267 13.43 -14.51 13.49
CA GLY A 267 14.40 -15.33 12.80
C GLY A 267 15.82 -15.17 13.35
N GLU A 268 16.67 -16.17 13.08
CA GLU A 268 18.09 -16.10 13.41
C GLU A 268 18.77 -15.01 12.57
N VAL A 269 19.66 -14.21 13.19
CA VAL A 269 20.53 -13.27 12.48
C VAL A 269 21.92 -13.87 12.35
N VAL A 270 22.34 -14.11 11.11
CA VAL A 270 23.65 -14.71 10.79
C VAL A 270 24.48 -13.75 9.95
N ALA A 271 25.80 -13.77 10.12
CA ALA A 271 26.69 -13.05 9.26
C ALA A 271 27.30 -13.98 8.21
N GLY A 272 27.17 -13.57 6.95
CA GLY A 272 27.95 -14.08 5.83
C GLY A 272 29.30 -13.34 5.70
N PRO A 273 29.89 -13.27 4.50
CA PRO A 273 31.10 -12.48 4.24
C PRO A 273 30.83 -10.99 4.45
N CYS A 274 31.49 -10.40 5.46
CA CYS A 274 31.38 -8.99 5.83
C CYS A 274 32.76 -8.35 5.93
N ASP A 275 33.09 -7.49 4.95
CA ASP A 275 34.38 -6.80 4.86
C ASP A 275 34.32 -5.36 5.35
N SER A 276 33.12 -4.81 5.55
CA SER A 276 32.85 -3.46 6.05
C SER A 276 32.10 -3.47 7.37
N LEU A 277 31.82 -2.29 7.92
CA LEU A 277 31.18 -2.15 9.22
C LEU A 277 29.75 -2.75 9.23
N VAL A 278 29.47 -3.55 10.24
CA VAL A 278 28.14 -3.96 10.64
C VAL A 278 27.83 -3.32 11.99
N SER A 279 26.76 -2.53 12.06
CA SER A 279 26.35 -1.80 13.25
C SER A 279 24.96 -2.26 13.68
N ILE A 280 24.81 -2.61 14.96
CA ILE A 280 23.50 -2.90 15.59
C ILE A 280 23.30 -1.85 16.69
N THR A 281 22.32 -0.99 16.53
CA THR A 281 22.03 0.12 17.44
C THR A 281 20.67 -0.02 18.14
N GLY A 282 19.86 -0.99 17.74
CA GLY A 282 18.53 -1.27 18.34
C GLY A 282 17.94 -2.55 17.82
N GLY A 283 16.66 -2.80 18.13
CA GLY A 283 15.88 -3.97 17.76
C GLY A 283 15.70 -4.98 18.89
N LEU A 284 14.68 -5.84 18.75
CA LEU A 284 14.44 -6.99 19.61
C LEU A 284 14.77 -8.28 18.86
N PHE A 285 15.69 -9.03 19.41
CA PHE A 285 16.16 -10.30 18.83
C PHE A 285 15.68 -11.44 19.73
N THR A 286 14.61 -12.13 19.29
CA THR A 286 14.02 -13.24 20.05
C THR A 286 14.72 -14.56 19.75
N ASN A 287 15.54 -14.62 18.71
CA ASN A 287 16.31 -15.79 18.31
C ASN A 287 17.83 -15.50 18.35
N ALA A 288 18.64 -16.46 17.94
CA ALA A 288 20.09 -16.35 17.98
C ALA A 288 20.62 -15.24 17.06
N VAL A 289 21.64 -14.54 17.51
CA VAL A 289 22.44 -13.61 16.71
C VAL A 289 23.86 -14.15 16.61
N ALA A 290 24.19 -14.73 15.45
CA ALA A 290 25.46 -15.41 15.19
C ALA A 290 26.32 -14.58 14.23
N VAL A 291 27.12 -13.67 14.76
CA VAL A 291 27.94 -12.72 14.00
C VAL A 291 29.45 -12.95 14.19
N SER A 292 29.81 -14.14 14.64
CA SER A 292 31.21 -14.51 14.94
C SER A 292 32.14 -14.54 13.71
N SER A 293 31.60 -14.58 12.51
CA SER A 293 32.36 -14.53 11.25
C SER A 293 32.79 -13.12 10.85
N ILE A 294 32.25 -12.07 11.48
CA ILE A 294 32.62 -10.68 11.20
C ILE A 294 34.01 -10.40 11.84
N THR A 295 34.83 -9.62 11.16
CA THR A 295 36.09 -9.15 11.76
C THR A 295 35.81 -8.28 12.99
N PRO A 296 36.43 -8.50 14.16
CA PRO A 296 36.06 -7.83 15.41
C PRO A 296 35.94 -6.30 15.32
N ASN A 297 36.90 -5.65 14.65
CA ASN A 297 36.89 -4.19 14.46
C ASN A 297 35.89 -3.69 13.39
N LYS A 298 35.17 -4.57 12.78
CA LYS A 298 34.09 -4.28 11.80
C LYS A 298 32.69 -4.51 12.38
N LEU A 299 32.60 -4.94 13.64
CA LEU A 299 31.31 -5.13 14.33
C LEU A 299 31.17 -4.08 15.44
N SER A 300 30.04 -3.41 15.47
CA SER A 300 29.64 -2.49 16.54
C SER A 300 28.23 -2.82 17.01
N ILE A 301 28.09 -3.18 18.28
CA ILE A 301 26.76 -3.40 18.89
C ILE A 301 26.65 -2.44 20.07
N THR A 302 25.83 -1.41 19.92
CA THR A 302 25.67 -0.34 20.93
C THR A 302 24.23 -0.27 21.46
N GLY A 303 23.30 -1.02 20.89
CA GLY A 303 21.92 -1.13 21.33
C GLY A 303 21.32 -2.47 20.94
N GLY A 304 20.03 -2.63 21.23
CA GLY A 304 19.28 -3.85 21.00
C GLY A 304 19.07 -4.68 22.25
N TYR A 305 18.02 -5.49 22.19
CA TYR A 305 17.61 -6.40 23.24
C TYR A 305 17.65 -7.84 22.71
N PHE A 306 18.35 -8.70 23.40
CA PHE A 306 18.63 -10.04 22.94
C PHE A 306 18.12 -11.06 23.95
N VAL A 307 17.23 -11.97 23.55
CA VAL A 307 16.77 -13.08 24.40
C VAL A 307 17.92 -14.05 24.67
N SER A 308 18.81 -14.24 23.69
CA SER A 308 20.01 -15.04 23.84
C SER A 308 21.25 -14.18 23.60
N LYS A 309 22.29 -14.37 24.40
CA LYS A 309 23.54 -13.62 24.23
C LYS A 309 24.10 -13.85 22.83
N PRO A 310 24.38 -12.78 22.06
CA PRO A 310 24.96 -12.89 20.73
C PRO A 310 26.31 -13.62 20.72
N THR A 311 26.53 -14.41 19.68
CA THR A 311 27.82 -15.08 19.42
C THR A 311 28.70 -14.11 18.63
N LEU A 312 29.68 -13.54 19.31
CA LEU A 312 30.57 -12.51 18.78
C LEU A 312 31.87 -13.07 18.18
N PRO A 313 32.56 -12.30 17.32
CA PRO A 313 33.92 -12.60 16.89
C PRO A 313 34.87 -12.71 18.07
N GLU A 314 35.88 -13.58 17.95
CA GLU A 314 36.95 -13.65 18.92
C GLU A 314 37.73 -12.32 18.98
N GLY A 315 37.91 -11.79 20.20
CA GLY A 315 38.57 -10.48 20.41
C GLY A 315 37.62 -9.28 20.28
N SER A 316 36.33 -9.47 20.25
CA SER A 316 35.35 -8.39 20.32
C SER A 316 35.37 -7.72 21.71
N ASP A 317 35.38 -6.40 21.75
CA ASP A 317 35.33 -5.60 22.99
C ASP A 317 33.87 -5.44 23.51
N THR A 318 32.86 -5.85 22.75
CA THR A 318 31.46 -5.73 23.15
C THR A 318 31.12 -6.68 24.28
N THR A 319 30.64 -6.13 25.39
CA THR A 319 30.17 -6.85 26.55
C THR A 319 28.65 -6.66 26.73
N PHE A 320 28.01 -7.61 27.37
CA PHE A 320 26.54 -7.57 27.60
C PHE A 320 26.26 -7.62 29.11
N ALA A 321 25.31 -6.77 29.52
CA ALA A 321 24.62 -6.89 30.79
C ALA A 321 23.32 -7.69 30.62
N THR A 322 22.80 -8.21 31.71
CA THR A 322 21.48 -8.84 31.75
C THR A 322 20.50 -7.91 32.45
N VAL A 323 19.29 -7.81 31.87
CA VAL A 323 18.19 -7.04 32.42
C VAL A 323 16.95 -7.91 32.45
N SER A 324 16.06 -7.71 33.40
CA SER A 324 14.76 -8.41 33.36
C SER A 324 13.81 -7.67 32.43
N ASP A 325 12.99 -8.40 31.70
CA ASP A 325 12.00 -7.81 30.81
C ASP A 325 10.97 -6.97 31.58
N GLN A 326 10.66 -7.34 32.83
CA GLN A 326 9.84 -6.51 33.72
C GLN A 326 10.45 -5.13 33.99
N SER A 327 11.78 -4.98 33.82
CA SER A 327 12.50 -3.73 33.95
C SER A 327 12.69 -2.98 32.62
N TYR A 328 12.46 -3.62 31.47
CA TYR A 328 12.74 -3.09 30.13
C TYR A 328 11.67 -3.44 29.11
N ARG A 329 10.42 -3.22 29.43
CA ARG A 329 9.34 -3.34 28.45
C ARG A 329 9.42 -2.17 27.46
N ALA A 330 10.44 -2.24 26.62
CA ALA A 330 10.74 -1.20 25.67
C ALA A 330 9.82 -1.19 24.43
N PHE A 331 8.94 -2.17 24.27
CA PHE A 331 8.63 -2.56 22.93
C PHE A 331 7.36 -2.07 22.32
N LYS A 332 6.45 -1.56 22.89
CA LYS A 332 5.25 -0.99 22.27
C LYS A 332 4.33 -0.53 23.37
N VAL A 333 4.10 0.74 23.47
CA VAL A 333 2.97 1.25 24.20
C VAL A 333 1.78 1.14 23.26
N PRO A 334 0.90 0.12 23.41
CA PRO A 334 -0.35 0.16 22.70
C PRO A 334 -1.15 1.30 23.32
N VAL A 335 -1.60 2.21 22.48
CA VAL A 335 -2.64 3.16 22.88
C VAL A 335 -3.88 2.30 23.18
N ASN A 336 -4.32 2.25 24.45
CA ASN A 336 -5.44 1.43 24.93
C ASN A 336 -5.24 -0.10 24.91
N GLY A 337 -4.07 -0.62 25.17
CA GLY A 337 -3.81 -2.07 25.23
C GLY A 337 -2.82 -2.49 26.30
N ASP A 338 -2.85 -3.76 26.66
CA ASP A 338 -1.95 -4.35 27.64
C ASP A 338 -0.55 -4.58 27.07
N TRP A 339 0.47 -4.26 27.84
CA TRP A 339 1.87 -4.57 27.54
C TRP A 339 2.24 -6.05 27.69
N SER A 340 1.38 -6.86 28.24
CA SER A 340 1.68 -8.17 28.81
C SER A 340 1.97 -9.26 27.80
N GLU A 341 1.94 -8.97 26.50
CA GLU A 341 2.12 -10.01 25.50
C GLU A 341 3.58 -10.28 25.24
N ASN A 342 4.30 -11.10 25.79
CA ASN A 342 5.67 -11.58 25.53
C ASN A 342 6.73 -11.02 26.48
N GLY A 343 6.55 -11.17 27.79
CA GLY A 343 7.62 -10.93 28.76
C GLY A 343 8.71 -12.00 28.70
N TYR A 344 9.96 -11.58 28.70
CA TYR A 344 11.13 -12.43 28.81
C TYR A 344 11.72 -12.30 30.22
N GLU A 345 12.04 -13.40 30.87
CA GLU A 345 12.60 -13.37 32.22
C GLU A 345 13.95 -12.63 32.29
N THR A 346 14.72 -12.71 31.20
CA THR A 346 16.03 -12.06 31.12
C THR A 346 16.35 -11.66 29.68
N LEU A 347 16.80 -10.44 29.50
CA LEU A 347 17.33 -9.93 28.24
C LEU A 347 18.80 -9.57 28.38
N TYR A 348 19.56 -9.75 27.32
CA TYR A 348 20.93 -9.27 27.21
C TYR A 348 20.93 -7.90 26.50
N VAL A 349 21.64 -6.94 27.05
CA VAL A 349 21.81 -5.60 26.46
C VAL A 349 23.31 -5.25 26.42
N PRO A 350 23.79 -4.48 25.44
CA PRO A 350 25.16 -4.01 25.42
C PRO A 350 25.50 -3.22 26.69
N HIS A 351 26.68 -3.43 27.21
CA HIS A 351 27.15 -2.70 28.38
C HIS A 351 27.29 -1.19 28.07
N GLY A 352 26.69 -0.34 28.88
CA GLY A 352 26.65 1.10 28.64
C GLY A 352 25.34 1.59 28.04
N MET A 353 24.46 0.69 27.63
CA MET A 353 23.05 1.04 27.38
C MET A 353 22.43 1.46 28.72
N SER A 354 21.78 2.62 28.75
CA SER A 354 21.17 3.15 29.97
C SER A 354 20.14 2.15 30.53
N GLU A 355 20.31 1.79 31.82
CA GLU A 355 19.41 0.85 32.49
C GLU A 355 17.96 1.33 32.61
N ARG A 356 17.71 2.58 32.31
CA ARG A 356 16.38 3.19 32.37
C ARG A 356 16.24 4.23 31.27
N GLN A 357 15.87 3.81 30.09
CA GLN A 357 15.35 4.76 29.10
C GLN A 357 13.83 4.80 29.25
N ALA A 358 13.29 5.98 29.49
CA ALA A 358 11.90 6.24 29.26
C ALA A 358 11.62 5.97 27.77
N ASN A 359 10.49 5.37 27.46
CA ASN A 359 10.03 5.23 26.08
C ASN A 359 9.14 6.44 25.77
N PRO A 360 9.70 7.54 25.23
CA PRO A 360 8.87 8.66 24.83
C PRO A 360 7.96 8.23 23.70
N ILE A 361 6.67 8.47 23.86
CA ILE A 361 5.67 8.26 22.83
C ILE A 361 5.16 9.61 22.43
N THR A 362 5.10 9.90 21.14
CA THR A 362 4.44 11.10 20.64
C THR A 362 3.08 10.72 20.08
N VAL A 363 2.02 11.29 20.65
CA VAL A 363 0.63 11.03 20.28
C VAL A 363 -0.02 12.31 19.83
N LYS A 364 -0.70 12.29 18.68
CA LYS A 364 -1.58 13.36 18.25
C LYS A 364 -3.02 12.84 18.31
N THR A 365 -3.86 13.53 19.06
CA THR A 365 -5.27 13.18 19.24
C THR A 365 -6.15 14.20 18.50
N ASP A 366 -7.28 13.73 17.95
CA ASP A 366 -8.23 14.60 17.21
C ASP A 366 -8.90 15.64 18.14
N THR A 367 -8.98 15.33 19.42
CA THR A 367 -9.50 16.21 20.45
C THR A 367 -8.49 16.33 21.58
N ALA A 368 -8.61 17.34 22.41
CA ALA A 368 -7.67 17.57 23.50
C ALA A 368 -7.55 16.33 24.42
N LEU A 369 -6.32 15.97 24.75
CA LEU A 369 -6.06 14.95 25.77
C LEU A 369 -6.47 15.51 27.14
N ILE A 370 -7.44 14.86 27.78
CA ILE A 370 -7.94 15.24 29.09
C ILE A 370 -7.12 14.59 30.21
N ASP A 371 -6.79 13.30 30.00
CA ASP A 371 -6.02 12.52 30.94
C ASP A 371 -5.15 11.50 30.22
N CYS A 372 -4.10 11.10 30.88
CA CYS A 372 -3.23 10.00 30.48
C CYS A 372 -2.96 9.16 31.72
N LEU A 373 -3.39 7.91 31.66
CA LEU A 373 -3.19 6.97 32.76
C LEU A 373 -2.06 6.01 32.42
N ALA A 374 -1.09 5.89 33.28
CA ALA A 374 -0.10 4.83 33.24
C ALA A 374 -0.32 3.92 34.46
N ASP A 375 -0.60 2.63 34.20
CA ASP A 375 -0.96 1.66 35.24
C ASP A 375 -2.11 2.14 36.13
N ASP A 376 -3.17 2.64 35.50
CA ASP A 376 -4.36 3.23 36.13
C ASP A 376 -4.10 4.49 36.99
N VAL A 377 -2.87 5.03 36.92
CA VAL A 377 -2.51 6.27 37.64
C VAL A 377 -2.41 7.40 36.62
N SER A 378 -3.15 8.48 36.87
CA SER A 378 -3.08 9.70 36.06
C SER A 378 -1.68 10.31 36.15
N ILE A 379 -1.07 10.52 34.97
CA ILE A 379 0.20 11.21 34.79
C ILE A 379 0.02 12.56 34.07
N MET A 380 -1.21 12.94 33.76
CA MET A 380 -1.51 14.23 33.15
C MET A 380 -1.12 15.37 34.06
N GLY A 381 -0.52 16.42 33.50
CA GLY A 381 -0.04 17.56 34.28
C GLY A 381 1.27 17.32 35.03
N THR A 382 1.89 16.15 34.86
CA THR A 382 3.26 15.87 35.31
C THR A 382 4.26 16.18 34.21
N ASP A 383 5.56 16.15 34.51
CA ASP A 383 6.66 16.25 33.53
C ASP A 383 6.71 15.08 32.53
N LYS A 384 5.94 14.03 32.79
CA LYS A 384 5.83 12.84 31.94
C LYS A 384 4.94 13.03 30.72
N VAL A 385 4.10 14.05 30.68
CA VAL A 385 3.22 14.38 29.56
C VAL A 385 3.46 15.82 29.14
N GLN A 386 4.02 16.01 27.96
CA GLN A 386 4.37 17.31 27.42
C GLN A 386 3.58 17.58 26.13
N LEU A 387 2.92 18.74 26.04
CA LEU A 387 2.31 19.23 24.83
C LEU A 387 3.39 19.88 23.94
N ASN A 388 3.50 19.41 22.71
CA ASN A 388 4.43 19.92 21.71
C ASN A 388 3.80 21.10 20.92
N ASP A 389 4.66 21.89 20.26
CA ASP A 389 4.23 23.07 19.47
C ASP A 389 3.32 22.70 18.27
N ASP A 390 3.39 21.46 17.79
CA ASP A 390 2.55 20.94 16.70
C ASP A 390 1.20 20.36 17.19
N GLY A 391 0.90 20.48 18.47
CA GLY A 391 -0.30 19.98 19.11
C GLY A 391 -0.28 18.48 19.43
N SER A 392 0.84 17.80 19.23
CA SER A 392 1.04 16.43 19.71
C SER A 392 1.45 16.41 21.19
N TYR A 393 1.35 15.26 21.82
CA TYR A 393 1.78 15.05 23.20
C TYR A 393 2.94 14.06 23.23
N THR A 394 4.03 14.41 23.89
CA THR A 394 5.09 13.47 24.25
C THR A 394 4.80 12.88 25.62
N ILE A 395 4.73 11.56 25.72
CA ILE A 395 4.47 10.82 26.95
C ILE A 395 5.73 10.03 27.29
N GLU A 396 6.37 10.34 28.40
CA GLU A 396 7.54 9.63 28.92
C GLU A 396 7.14 8.75 30.10
N VAL A 397 7.17 7.45 29.87
CA VAL A 397 6.83 6.47 30.91
C VAL A 397 7.89 5.38 30.98
N TYR A 398 8.13 4.91 32.19
CA TYR A 398 8.99 3.76 32.44
C TYR A 398 8.10 2.54 32.61
N GLN A 399 8.14 1.63 31.64
CA GLN A 399 7.61 0.26 31.76
C GLN A 399 6.21 0.17 32.38
N PRO A 400 5.24 0.91 31.84
CA PRO A 400 3.89 0.75 32.31
C PRO A 400 3.33 -0.61 31.85
N GLU A 401 2.48 -1.21 32.66
CA GLU A 401 1.68 -2.37 32.24
C GLU A 401 0.56 -1.94 31.31
N SER A 402 0.08 -0.73 31.47
CA SER A 402 -0.95 -0.13 30.61
C SER A 402 -0.76 1.37 30.42
N ILE A 403 -1.18 1.90 29.28
CA ILE A 403 -1.38 3.34 29.04
C ILE A 403 -2.77 3.54 28.48
N VAL A 404 -3.54 4.43 29.10
CA VAL A 404 -4.87 4.82 28.63
C VAL A 404 -4.88 6.31 28.34
N LEU A 405 -5.27 6.70 27.13
CA LEU A 405 -5.48 8.08 26.74
C LEU A 405 -6.97 8.42 26.85
N VAL A 406 -7.28 9.43 27.64
CA VAL A 406 -8.64 9.95 27.78
C VAL A 406 -8.71 11.27 27.01
N THR A 407 -9.51 11.31 25.95
CA THR A 407 -9.70 12.51 25.12
C THR A 407 -11.05 13.16 25.38
N ALA A 408 -11.15 14.46 25.06
CA ALA A 408 -12.44 15.16 25.09
C ALA A 408 -13.40 14.51 24.08
N GLU A 409 -14.70 14.45 24.43
CA GLU A 409 -15.71 14.09 23.45
C GLU A 409 -15.69 15.11 22.29
N PRO A 410 -15.77 14.66 21.01
CA PRO A 410 -15.90 15.58 19.89
C PRO A 410 -17.16 16.43 20.12
N ALA A 411 -17.05 17.74 19.90
CA ALA A 411 -18.22 18.61 19.98
C ALA A 411 -19.29 18.09 19.00
N PRO A 412 -20.56 18.02 19.38
CA PRO A 412 -21.62 17.61 18.48
C PRO A 412 -21.59 18.53 17.25
N PRO A 413 -21.75 17.98 16.02
CA PRO A 413 -21.73 18.79 14.82
C PRO A 413 -22.79 19.87 14.92
N THR A 414 -22.39 21.14 14.79
CA THR A 414 -23.33 22.25 14.65
C THR A 414 -24.17 22.01 13.40
N PRO A 415 -25.52 22.02 13.52
CA PRO A 415 -26.34 21.94 12.32
C PRO A 415 -26.26 23.29 11.60
N ASP A 416 -25.68 23.31 10.45
CA ASP A 416 -25.70 24.31 9.40
C ASP A 416 -24.29 24.62 8.87
N GLU A 417 -23.90 23.81 7.87
CA GLU A 417 -23.44 24.27 6.56
C GLU A 417 -23.23 23.08 5.64
N PRO A 418 -23.66 23.11 4.36
CA PRO A 418 -23.40 22.03 3.43
C PRO A 418 -21.96 22.14 2.92
N GLY A 419 -21.18 21.22 3.38
CA GLY A 419 -20.01 20.55 2.86
C GLY A 419 -19.05 21.28 1.94
N GLU A 420 -17.99 21.80 2.48
CA GLU A 420 -16.69 21.69 1.81
C GLU A 420 -15.95 20.49 2.43
N LEU A 421 -15.56 19.55 1.57
CA LEU A 421 -14.73 18.41 1.95
C LEU A 421 -13.34 18.93 2.34
N ASP A 422 -12.99 18.75 3.60
CA ASP A 422 -11.66 19.07 4.12
C ASP A 422 -10.60 18.24 3.35
N PRO A 423 -9.64 18.88 2.65
CA PRO A 423 -8.57 18.20 1.92
C PRO A 423 -7.64 17.36 2.81
N ALA A 424 -7.73 17.50 4.13
CA ALA A 424 -6.90 16.76 5.09
C ALA A 424 -7.25 15.26 5.19
N PHE A 425 -8.38 14.82 4.63
CA PHE A 425 -8.76 13.40 4.62
C PHE A 425 -8.19 12.59 3.45
N SER A 426 -7.43 13.20 2.55
CA SER A 426 -6.86 12.50 1.38
C SER A 426 -5.57 11.73 1.65
N SER A 427 -5.01 11.83 2.86
CA SER A 427 -3.88 10.99 3.28
C SER A 427 -4.29 10.25 4.54
N GLY A 428 -4.70 8.99 4.41
CA GLY A 428 -5.14 8.13 5.51
C GLY A 428 -4.10 7.88 6.62
N ALA A 429 -2.91 8.45 6.50
CA ALA A 429 -1.88 8.47 7.53
C ALA A 429 -1.95 9.70 8.45
N ALA A 430 -2.72 10.74 8.09
CA ALA A 430 -2.78 11.98 8.85
C ALA A 430 -3.86 11.99 9.94
N ALA A 431 -4.80 11.06 9.92
CA ALA A 431 -5.91 11.04 10.87
C ALA A 431 -5.57 10.47 12.25
N LEU A 432 -4.45 9.76 12.39
CA LEU A 432 -3.88 9.35 13.67
C LEU A 432 -2.38 9.69 13.60
N GLY A 433 -2.05 10.93 13.91
CA GLY A 433 -0.67 11.38 14.02
C GLY A 433 0.02 10.77 15.24
N ILE A 434 0.19 9.46 15.28
CA ILE A 434 1.10 8.81 16.22
C ILE A 434 2.47 8.93 15.60
N VAL A 435 3.17 9.99 15.90
CA VAL A 435 4.60 10.13 15.59
C VAL A 435 5.36 9.60 16.79
N LEU A 436 5.84 8.38 16.68
CA LEU A 436 6.74 7.83 17.69
C LEU A 436 8.10 8.47 17.51
N GLY A 437 8.52 9.20 18.53
CA GLY A 437 9.78 9.93 18.52
C GLY A 437 10.99 9.00 18.45
N THR A 438 11.84 9.30 17.50
CA THR A 438 13.22 8.87 17.28
C THR A 438 13.51 7.37 17.21
N ALA A 439 13.80 6.96 15.99
CA ALA A 439 14.45 5.71 15.58
C ALA A 439 13.67 4.43 15.90
N GLY A 440 12.89 3.95 14.96
CA GLY A 440 12.56 2.54 14.90
C GLY A 440 11.10 2.13 14.87
N LEU A 441 10.15 3.01 14.68
CA LEU A 441 8.74 2.63 14.80
C LEU A 441 7.85 2.98 13.58
N GLY A 442 8.43 3.31 12.45
CA GLY A 442 7.67 3.70 11.25
C GLY A 442 6.66 2.64 10.78
N TYR A 443 7.01 1.37 10.83
CA TYR A 443 6.15 0.28 10.35
C TYR A 443 5.10 -0.16 11.37
N ALA A 444 5.51 -0.34 12.63
CA ALA A 444 4.55 -0.62 13.69
C ALA A 444 3.50 0.51 13.78
N THR A 445 3.90 1.75 13.46
CA THR A 445 3.01 2.90 13.42
C THR A 445 2.01 2.84 12.28
N TYR A 446 2.43 2.42 11.07
CA TYR A 446 1.50 2.34 9.93
C TYR A 446 0.56 1.14 10.06
N ALA A 447 1.07 -0.05 10.34
CA ALA A 447 0.24 -1.24 10.52
C ALA A 447 -0.64 -1.15 11.78
N TYR A 448 -0.11 -0.64 12.88
CA TYR A 448 -0.86 -0.39 14.11
C TYR A 448 -1.78 0.82 13.98
N GLY A 449 -1.32 1.91 13.38
CA GLY A 449 -2.14 3.09 13.15
C GLY A 449 -3.34 2.80 12.25
N THR A 450 -3.15 2.05 11.17
CA THR A 450 -4.26 1.64 10.30
C THR A 450 -5.15 0.59 10.95
N SER A 451 -4.60 -0.38 11.67
CA SER A 451 -5.40 -1.36 12.42
C SER A 451 -6.15 -0.70 13.57
N LEU A 452 -5.51 0.22 14.28
CA LEU A 452 -6.16 0.98 15.34
C LEU A 452 -7.27 1.87 14.80
N TYR A 453 -7.00 2.61 13.70
CA TYR A 453 -8.04 3.39 13.00
C TYR A 453 -9.22 2.51 12.62
N LEU A 454 -8.97 1.34 12.00
CA LEU A 454 -10.02 0.41 11.62
C LEU A 454 -10.79 -0.14 12.82
N HIS A 455 -10.10 -0.40 13.93
CA HIS A 455 -10.73 -0.84 15.16
C HIS A 455 -11.74 0.18 15.70
N TYR A 456 -11.48 1.48 15.54
CA TYR A 456 -12.41 2.54 15.98
C TYR A 456 -13.50 2.87 14.97
N VAL A 457 -13.23 2.78 13.68
CA VAL A 457 -14.20 3.21 12.66
C VAL A 457 -15.12 2.11 12.18
N LEU A 458 -14.69 0.85 12.30
CA LEU A 458 -15.48 -0.30 11.89
C LEU A 458 -16.45 -0.74 13.00
N PRO A 459 -17.65 -1.24 12.62
CA PRO A 459 -18.61 -1.78 13.58
C PRO A 459 -18.00 -2.90 14.43
N ASP A 460 -18.32 -2.91 15.72
CA ASP A 460 -17.90 -3.94 16.68
C ASP A 460 -16.38 -4.14 16.76
N SER A 461 -15.60 -3.14 16.30
CA SER A 461 -14.14 -3.21 16.24
C SER A 461 -13.60 -4.38 15.41
N PHE A 462 -14.40 -4.93 14.51
CA PHE A 462 -14.04 -6.07 13.70
C PHE A 462 -13.30 -5.63 12.44
N ILE A 463 -12.04 -6.04 12.29
CA ILE A 463 -11.21 -5.77 11.10
C ILE A 463 -11.33 -6.96 10.14
N PRO A 464 -11.93 -6.77 8.95
CA PRO A 464 -12.04 -7.84 7.96
C PRO A 464 -10.66 -8.30 7.47
N SER A 465 -10.49 -9.60 7.30
CA SER A 465 -9.26 -10.20 6.76
C SER A 465 -9.45 -10.72 5.34
N THR A 466 -10.69 -10.85 4.89
CA THR A 466 -11.06 -11.37 3.56
C THR A 466 -12.08 -10.48 2.87
N ARG A 467 -12.19 -10.64 1.55
CA ARG A 467 -13.18 -9.89 0.76
C ARG A 467 -14.62 -10.14 1.19
N GLN A 468 -14.97 -11.38 1.56
CA GLN A 468 -16.31 -11.71 2.04
C GLN A 468 -16.63 -11.03 3.37
N GLU A 469 -15.66 -10.98 4.29
CA GLU A 469 -15.81 -10.27 5.56
C GLU A 469 -15.96 -8.78 5.34
N LEU A 470 -15.14 -8.19 4.46
CA LEU A 470 -15.24 -6.77 4.12
C LEU A 470 -16.58 -6.45 3.45
N ALA A 471 -17.02 -7.22 2.47
CA ALA A 471 -18.31 -7.03 1.83
C ALA A 471 -19.46 -7.09 2.84
N THR A 472 -19.40 -8.04 3.78
CA THR A 472 -20.42 -8.20 4.83
C THR A 472 -20.45 -6.98 5.76
N VAL A 473 -19.30 -6.47 6.19
CA VAL A 473 -19.19 -5.27 7.04
C VAL A 473 -19.76 -4.06 6.32
N LEU A 474 -19.33 -3.79 5.10
CA LEU A 474 -19.78 -2.63 4.32
C LEU A 474 -21.31 -2.67 4.08
N TRP A 475 -21.80 -3.81 3.64
CA TRP A 475 -23.23 -4.01 3.33
C TRP A 475 -24.11 -3.92 4.57
N THR A 476 -23.66 -4.49 5.70
CA THR A 476 -24.38 -4.41 6.97
C THR A 476 -24.43 -2.97 7.49
N THR A 477 -23.31 -2.25 7.40
CA THR A 477 -23.23 -0.83 7.77
C THR A 477 -24.14 0.03 6.91
N ALA A 478 -24.30 -0.31 5.62
CA ALA A 478 -25.23 0.36 4.71
C ALA A 478 -26.71 0.04 4.97
N GLY A 479 -27.02 -0.79 5.97
CA GLY A 479 -28.41 -1.19 6.27
C GLY A 479 -28.94 -2.34 5.42
N LYS A 480 -28.06 -3.16 4.87
CA LYS A 480 -28.36 -4.34 4.04
C LYS A 480 -29.24 -4.05 2.82
N PRO A 481 -28.91 -3.08 1.97
CA PRO A 481 -29.68 -2.78 0.76
C PRO A 481 -29.67 -3.96 -0.21
N ASP A 482 -30.78 -4.18 -0.91
CA ASP A 482 -30.83 -5.21 -1.95
C ASP A 482 -30.02 -4.76 -3.17
N PRO A 483 -29.17 -5.63 -3.77
CA PRO A 483 -28.49 -5.34 -5.02
C PRO A 483 -29.49 -5.24 -6.18
N VAL A 484 -29.14 -4.52 -7.22
CA VAL A 484 -29.94 -4.36 -8.43
C VAL A 484 -29.93 -5.68 -9.23
N SER A 485 -28.77 -6.31 -9.36
CA SER A 485 -28.60 -7.58 -10.04
C SER A 485 -28.89 -8.76 -9.12
N THR A 486 -29.64 -9.74 -9.64
CA THR A 486 -29.91 -11.01 -8.98
C THR A 486 -28.93 -12.12 -9.39
N ALA A 487 -27.94 -11.80 -10.23
CA ALA A 487 -26.92 -12.76 -10.66
C ALA A 487 -26.07 -13.22 -9.47
N LEU A 488 -25.83 -14.53 -9.39
CA LEU A 488 -25.04 -15.12 -8.31
C LEU A 488 -23.58 -15.28 -8.76
N TYR A 489 -22.65 -15.06 -7.83
CA TYR A 489 -21.27 -15.41 -8.03
C TYR A 489 -21.08 -16.93 -7.92
N THR A 490 -20.28 -17.51 -8.80
CA THR A 490 -20.09 -18.96 -8.91
C THR A 490 -19.21 -19.55 -7.80
N ASP A 491 -18.37 -18.71 -7.21
CA ASP A 491 -17.43 -19.05 -6.13
C ASP A 491 -17.96 -18.73 -4.72
N ILE A 492 -19.21 -18.26 -4.63
CA ILE A 492 -19.96 -18.14 -3.37
C ILE A 492 -21.08 -19.17 -3.38
N PRO A 493 -21.25 -20.00 -2.31
CA PRO A 493 -22.35 -20.96 -2.25
C PRO A 493 -23.71 -20.30 -2.49
N ALA A 494 -24.53 -20.93 -3.33
CA ALA A 494 -25.83 -20.37 -3.73
C ALA A 494 -26.84 -20.23 -2.57
N ASP A 495 -26.67 -20.97 -1.51
CA ASP A 495 -27.43 -20.91 -0.26
C ASP A 495 -26.93 -19.81 0.71
N SER A 496 -25.76 -19.25 0.47
CA SER A 496 -25.20 -18.12 1.23
C SER A 496 -25.80 -16.79 0.76
N ILE A 497 -27.14 -16.67 0.87
CA ILE A 497 -27.92 -15.58 0.28
C ILE A 497 -27.43 -14.18 0.74
N GLU A 498 -27.12 -14.02 2.03
CA GLU A 498 -26.65 -12.73 2.55
C GLU A 498 -25.29 -12.36 1.97
N LEU A 499 -24.36 -13.31 1.86
CA LEU A 499 -23.05 -13.07 1.28
C LEU A 499 -23.13 -12.76 -0.22
N GLN A 500 -24.00 -13.48 -0.97
CA GLN A 500 -24.26 -13.18 -2.37
C GLN A 500 -24.78 -11.74 -2.57
N LYS A 501 -25.71 -11.31 -1.70
CA LYS A 501 -26.25 -9.94 -1.75
C LYS A 501 -25.17 -8.91 -1.36
N ALA A 502 -24.43 -9.15 -0.30
CA ALA A 502 -23.36 -8.24 0.15
C ALA A 502 -22.28 -8.06 -0.92
N ALA A 503 -21.80 -9.16 -1.50
CA ALA A 503 -20.80 -9.15 -2.56
C ALA A 503 -21.28 -8.38 -3.79
N ARG A 504 -22.50 -8.69 -4.27
CA ARG A 504 -23.08 -8.05 -5.45
C ARG A 504 -23.31 -6.55 -5.23
N TRP A 505 -23.90 -6.20 -4.10
CA TRP A 505 -24.15 -4.79 -3.79
C TRP A 505 -22.84 -4.00 -3.68
N CYS A 506 -21.82 -4.54 -3.01
CA CYS A 506 -20.53 -3.86 -2.91
C CYS A 506 -19.85 -3.66 -4.27
N ALA A 507 -19.98 -4.62 -5.18
CA ALA A 507 -19.48 -4.48 -6.54
C ALA A 507 -20.27 -3.41 -7.34
N GLU A 508 -21.60 -3.43 -7.26
CA GLU A 508 -22.46 -2.43 -7.90
C GLU A 508 -22.23 -0.99 -7.40
N GLN A 509 -21.82 -0.83 -6.14
CA GLN A 509 -21.50 0.48 -5.57
C GLN A 509 -20.03 0.87 -5.81
N GLY A 510 -19.26 0.07 -6.53
CA GLY A 510 -17.84 0.33 -6.76
C GLY A 510 -16.96 0.28 -5.49
N LEU A 511 -17.49 -0.29 -4.40
CA LEU A 511 -16.75 -0.44 -3.14
C LEU A 511 -15.72 -1.57 -3.21
N LEU A 512 -16.04 -2.60 -3.99
CA LEU A 512 -15.16 -3.74 -4.29
C LEU A 512 -15.22 -4.03 -5.79
N SER A 513 -14.09 -4.44 -6.36
CA SER A 513 -13.99 -4.77 -7.78
C SER A 513 -14.97 -5.89 -8.18
N ASP A 514 -15.60 -5.77 -9.35
CA ASP A 514 -16.41 -6.81 -9.95
C ASP A 514 -15.54 -7.65 -10.90
N HIS A 515 -15.44 -8.94 -10.64
CA HIS A 515 -14.73 -9.90 -11.49
C HIS A 515 -15.69 -10.75 -12.36
N GLY A 516 -16.89 -10.22 -12.64
CA GLY A 516 -17.89 -10.86 -13.48
C GLY A 516 -18.58 -12.05 -12.80
N ALA A 517 -18.19 -13.28 -13.16
CA ALA A 517 -18.83 -14.49 -12.61
C ALA A 517 -18.30 -14.91 -11.23
N THR A 518 -17.17 -14.38 -10.79
CA THR A 518 -16.51 -14.72 -9.53
C THR A 518 -16.32 -13.49 -8.65
N PHE A 519 -16.30 -13.69 -7.32
CA PHE A 519 -16.09 -12.63 -6.35
C PHE A 519 -14.73 -12.72 -5.64
N GLY A 520 -14.18 -13.92 -5.49
CA GLY A 520 -12.96 -14.16 -4.71
C GLY A 520 -13.19 -13.99 -3.19
N PRO A 521 -14.17 -14.71 -2.57
CA PRO A 521 -14.59 -14.45 -1.20
C PRO A 521 -13.46 -14.60 -0.17
N ASP A 522 -12.53 -15.53 -0.39
CA ASP A 522 -11.43 -15.83 0.52
C ASP A 522 -10.16 -15.00 0.23
N THR A 523 -10.20 -14.11 -0.77
CA THR A 523 -9.08 -13.22 -1.06
C THR A 523 -8.80 -12.33 0.14
N LYS A 524 -7.54 -12.29 0.57
CA LYS A 524 -7.10 -11.43 1.67
C LYS A 524 -7.21 -9.97 1.31
N VAL A 525 -7.61 -9.15 2.27
CA VAL A 525 -7.69 -7.70 2.11
C VAL A 525 -6.70 -7.01 3.04
N THR A 526 -6.06 -5.97 2.53
CA THR A 526 -5.15 -5.13 3.31
C THR A 526 -5.91 -4.05 4.08
N ASN A 527 -5.31 -3.51 5.14
CA ASN A 527 -5.88 -2.37 5.86
C ASN A 527 -6.14 -1.17 4.94
N ALA A 528 -5.24 -0.91 3.99
CA ALA A 528 -5.41 0.16 3.01
C ALA A 528 -6.66 -0.02 2.13
N ARG A 529 -6.94 -1.26 1.70
CA ARG A 529 -8.15 -1.58 0.93
C ARG A 529 -9.42 -1.42 1.76
N ILE A 530 -9.38 -1.86 3.04
CA ILE A 530 -10.51 -1.70 3.95
C ILE A 530 -10.82 -0.22 4.16
N ILE A 531 -9.78 0.61 4.44
CA ILE A 531 -9.92 2.06 4.64
C ILE A 531 -10.51 2.72 3.39
N ARG A 532 -10.03 2.36 2.20
CA ARG A 532 -10.53 2.90 0.94
C ARG A 532 -12.00 2.55 0.72
N ALA A 533 -12.36 1.27 0.84
CA ALA A 533 -13.74 0.83 0.70
C ALA A 533 -14.67 1.47 1.74
N TRP A 534 -14.19 1.60 2.98
CA TRP A 534 -14.92 2.28 4.06
C TRP A 534 -15.15 3.76 3.78
N ASN A 535 -14.13 4.47 3.30
CA ASN A 535 -14.24 5.88 2.95
C ASN A 535 -15.13 6.08 1.72
N SER A 536 -15.11 5.14 0.77
CA SER A 536 -16.02 5.15 -0.37
C SER A 536 -17.46 4.88 0.04
N LEU A 537 -17.70 4.01 1.02
CA LEU A 537 -19.03 3.75 1.57
C LEU A 537 -19.69 5.03 2.10
N LYS A 538 -18.93 5.91 2.74
CA LYS A 538 -19.45 7.19 3.27
C LYS A 538 -19.97 8.15 2.19
N LYS A 539 -19.57 7.95 0.93
CA LYS A 539 -20.02 8.73 -0.22
C LYS A 539 -21.23 8.12 -0.92
N VAL A 540 -21.59 6.88 -0.62
CA VAL A 540 -22.77 6.21 -1.19
C VAL A 540 -24.02 6.76 -0.50
N PRO A 541 -25.05 7.23 -1.24
CA PRO A 541 -26.32 7.66 -0.67
C PRO A 541 -26.99 6.47 0.01
N VAL A 542 -27.03 6.44 1.33
CA VAL A 542 -27.74 5.42 2.10
C VAL A 542 -29.05 6.01 2.53
N THR A 543 -30.16 5.42 2.10
CA THR A 543 -31.49 5.79 2.59
C THR A 543 -31.66 5.17 3.97
N ILE A 544 -31.53 5.99 5.00
CA ILE A 544 -31.86 5.57 6.35
C ILE A 544 -33.38 5.35 6.39
N LYS A 545 -33.79 4.10 6.64
CA LYS A 545 -35.19 3.75 6.92
C LYS A 545 -35.49 3.89 8.39
#